data_ad439cab03a05a8cb352e3ea9afc4176
#
_entry.id   ad439cab03a05a8cb352e3ea9afc4176
#
_cell.length_a   1.000
_cell.length_b   1.000
_cell.length_c   1.000
_cell.angle_alpha   90.00
_cell.angle_beta   90.00
_cell.angle_gamma   90.00
#
_symmetry.space_group_name_H-M   'P 1'
#
loop_
_entity.id
_entity.type
_entity.pdbx_description
1 polymer ?
#
loop_
_entity_poly.entity_id
_entity_poly.type
_entity_poly.pdbx_seq_one_letter_code
_entity_poly.pdbx_strand_id
1 'polypeptide(L)'
;ISTTLFDFNATWRYNDAGDNLPGNWATSAHPVGENWAPGTGPIGFESSTLSEPLNTILADPRDNNPYIITYYFEREFTLTAQQLAELDSLQVIHQIDDGAAIYLNGVEARRINLPEGTIGPETTSLNSVNNAALQSSTLDSALDALVPGLNRISVEVHQVSDGSSDIVFGLLL
;
A
#
# COMPACT_ATOMS: atom_id res chain seq x y z
N ILE A 1 12.44 -22.67 0.26
CA ILE A 1 12.28 -22.13 -1.11
C ILE A 1 11.53 -20.83 -1.01
N SER A 2 12.08 -19.73 -1.55
CA SER A 2 11.36 -18.47 -1.65
C SER A 2 10.51 -18.47 -2.92
N THR A 3 9.26 -18.00 -2.81
CA THR A 3 8.34 -17.87 -3.94
C THR A 3 7.78 -16.45 -3.94
N THR A 4 7.88 -15.76 -5.07
CA THR A 4 7.25 -14.46 -5.26
C THR A 4 5.78 -14.66 -5.62
N LEU A 5 4.88 -14.04 -4.89
CA LEU A 5 3.43 -14.10 -5.13
C LEU A 5 3.01 -13.07 -6.20
N PHE A 6 3.61 -11.90 -6.18
CA PHE A 6 3.49 -10.88 -7.22
C PHE A 6 4.67 -9.89 -7.14
N ASP A 7 4.99 -9.27 -8.26
CA ASP A 7 6.09 -8.31 -8.40
C ASP A 7 5.60 -6.85 -8.41
N PHE A 8 6.53 -5.91 -8.56
CA PHE A 8 6.22 -4.47 -8.63
C PHE A 8 5.29 -4.10 -9.79
N ASN A 9 5.28 -4.86 -10.88
CA ASN A 9 4.43 -4.60 -12.05
C ASN A 9 3.01 -5.17 -11.91
N ALA A 10 2.66 -5.62 -10.73
CA ALA A 10 1.34 -6.16 -10.48
C ALA A 10 0.24 -5.08 -10.61
N THR A 11 -0.96 -5.49 -11.00
CA THR A 11 -2.12 -4.60 -11.05
C THR A 11 -2.72 -4.43 -9.68
N TRP A 12 -3.01 -3.18 -9.32
CA TRP A 12 -3.68 -2.77 -8.09
C TRP A 12 -4.98 -2.05 -8.41
N ARG A 13 -5.90 -2.02 -7.46
CA ARG A 13 -6.95 -1.00 -7.38
C ARG A 13 -6.44 0.08 -6.45
N TYR A 14 -6.61 1.33 -6.84
CA TYR A 14 -6.19 2.47 -6.01
C TYR A 14 -7.30 3.51 -5.91
N ASN A 15 -7.29 4.27 -4.81
CA ASN A 15 -8.16 5.40 -4.55
C ASN A 15 -7.29 6.60 -4.18
N ASP A 16 -7.32 7.61 -5.04
CA ASP A 16 -6.63 8.89 -4.94
C ASP A 16 -7.62 10.08 -4.89
N ALA A 17 -8.85 9.82 -4.45
CA ALA A 17 -9.91 10.81 -4.40
C ALA A 17 -9.94 11.64 -3.11
N GLY A 18 -9.11 11.31 -2.12
CA GLY A 18 -9.14 11.94 -0.80
C GLY A 18 -10.33 11.50 0.05
N ASP A 19 -10.82 10.30 -0.17
CA ASP A 19 -11.95 9.75 0.57
C ASP A 19 -11.59 9.49 2.05
N ASN A 20 -12.49 9.86 2.94
CA ASN A 20 -12.42 9.49 4.33
C ASN A 20 -12.99 8.07 4.51
N LEU A 21 -12.21 7.05 4.14
CA LEU A 21 -12.63 5.68 4.32
C LEU A 21 -12.74 5.32 5.82
N PRO A 22 -13.72 4.48 6.21
CA PRO A 22 -13.86 4.07 7.61
C PRO A 22 -12.68 3.24 8.08
N GLY A 23 -12.39 3.22 9.39
CA GLY A 23 -11.24 2.50 9.95
C GLY A 23 -11.19 0.99 9.69
N ASN A 24 -12.28 0.39 9.20
CA ASN A 24 -12.34 -1.01 8.79
C ASN A 24 -12.32 -1.21 7.26
N TRP A 25 -11.91 -0.20 6.48
CA TRP A 25 -11.95 -0.23 5.02
C TRP A 25 -11.24 -1.45 4.41
N ALA A 26 -10.12 -1.88 4.99
CA ALA A 26 -9.33 -3.01 4.53
C ALA A 26 -10.01 -4.39 4.74
N THR A 27 -11.17 -4.46 5.40
CA THR A 27 -11.89 -5.72 5.65
C THR A 27 -12.74 -6.19 4.47
N SER A 28 -13.01 -5.32 3.50
CA SER A 28 -13.80 -5.63 2.30
C SER A 28 -13.08 -5.17 1.03
N ALA A 29 -13.37 -5.84 -0.09
CA ALA A 29 -12.86 -5.43 -1.40
C ALA A 29 -13.65 -4.23 -1.95
N HIS A 30 -12.97 -3.38 -2.70
CA HIS A 30 -13.56 -2.24 -3.38
C HIS A 30 -13.54 -2.49 -4.90
N PRO A 31 -14.71 -2.53 -5.57
CA PRO A 31 -14.75 -2.72 -7.01
C PRO A 31 -14.20 -1.50 -7.75
N VAL A 32 -13.66 -1.72 -8.94
CA VAL A 32 -13.33 -0.63 -9.86
C VAL A 32 -14.60 0.15 -10.21
N GLY A 33 -14.52 1.46 -10.15
CA GLY A 33 -15.61 2.40 -10.33
C GLY A 33 -15.67 3.39 -9.18
N GLU A 34 -16.50 4.41 -9.30
CA GLU A 34 -16.54 5.54 -8.37
C GLU A 34 -15.14 6.13 -8.19
N ASN A 35 -14.58 6.01 -6.99
CA ASN A 35 -13.25 6.55 -6.66
C ASN A 35 -12.13 5.50 -6.69
N TRP A 36 -12.40 4.28 -7.18
CA TRP A 36 -11.40 3.22 -7.31
C TRP A 36 -11.07 2.95 -8.78
N ALA A 37 -9.78 3.07 -9.13
CA ALA A 37 -9.28 2.83 -10.47
C ALA A 37 -8.25 1.68 -10.50
N PRO A 38 -8.11 0.96 -11.63
CA PRO A 38 -7.02 0.01 -11.81
C PRO A 38 -5.74 0.74 -12.21
N GLY A 39 -4.61 0.29 -11.69
CA GLY A 39 -3.28 0.77 -12.08
C GLY A 39 -2.23 -0.32 -11.98
N THR A 40 -1.21 -0.25 -12.82
CA THR A 40 -0.02 -1.09 -12.73
C THR A 40 0.97 -0.45 -11.78
N GLY A 41 1.46 -1.19 -10.79
CA GLY A 41 2.50 -0.71 -9.88
C GLY A 41 3.87 -0.56 -10.55
N PRO A 42 4.79 0.22 -9.99
CA PRO A 42 4.58 1.22 -8.96
C PRO A 42 3.67 2.37 -9.41
N ILE A 43 2.89 2.91 -8.47
CA ILE A 43 1.88 3.95 -8.69
C ILE A 43 2.27 5.19 -7.90
N GLY A 44 2.17 6.38 -8.50
CA GLY A 44 2.47 7.60 -7.78
C GLY A 44 2.74 8.81 -8.65
N PHE A 45 3.26 9.84 -8.02
CA PHE A 45 3.81 11.04 -8.66
C PHE A 45 5.17 11.34 -8.03
N GLU A 46 6.23 11.37 -8.83
CA GLU A 46 7.59 11.62 -8.38
C GLU A 46 8.43 12.16 -9.54
N SER A 47 9.23 13.18 -9.29
CA SER A 47 10.10 13.80 -10.28
C SER A 47 11.55 13.29 -10.25
N SER A 48 11.93 12.64 -9.15
CA SER A 48 13.25 12.04 -9.02
C SER A 48 13.31 10.63 -9.63
N THR A 49 14.53 10.11 -9.79
CA THR A 49 14.72 8.76 -10.31
C THR A 49 14.49 7.74 -9.17
N LEU A 50 13.54 6.84 -9.38
CA LEU A 50 13.23 5.73 -8.48
C LEU A 50 13.98 4.46 -8.90
N SER A 51 14.21 3.55 -7.94
CA SER A 51 14.77 2.22 -8.21
C SER A 51 13.81 1.37 -9.05
N GLU A 52 12.53 1.41 -8.71
CA GLU A 52 11.44 0.85 -9.50
C GLU A 52 10.65 2.02 -10.11
N PRO A 53 10.71 2.23 -11.43
CA PRO A 53 10.03 3.35 -12.08
C PRO A 53 8.51 3.26 -11.96
N LEU A 54 7.84 4.41 -11.89
CA LEU A 54 6.38 4.47 -11.89
C LEU A 54 5.80 3.98 -13.21
N ASN A 55 4.82 3.08 -13.15
CA ASN A 55 4.05 2.62 -14.31
C ASN A 55 2.67 3.31 -14.39
N THR A 56 2.12 3.71 -13.25
CA THR A 56 0.89 4.52 -13.19
C THR A 56 1.23 5.86 -12.56
N ILE A 57 0.99 6.94 -13.31
CA ILE A 57 1.27 8.29 -12.85
C ILE A 57 -0.01 8.91 -12.31
N LEU A 58 0.00 9.33 -11.05
CA LEU A 58 -1.07 10.09 -10.41
C LEU A 58 -0.94 11.59 -10.73
N ALA A 59 -1.96 12.36 -10.37
CA ALA A 59 -1.88 13.82 -10.39
C ALA A 59 -0.83 14.32 -9.39
N ASP A 60 -0.27 15.50 -9.65
CA ASP A 60 0.61 16.17 -8.69
C ASP A 60 -0.17 16.38 -7.37
N PRO A 61 0.31 15.89 -6.23
CA PRO A 61 -0.39 16.07 -4.95
C PRO A 61 -0.74 17.51 -4.62
N ARG A 62 0.08 18.47 -5.09
CA ARG A 62 -0.13 19.92 -4.87
C ARG A 62 -1.29 20.49 -5.67
N ASP A 63 -1.75 19.80 -6.72
CA ASP A 63 -2.91 20.23 -7.54
C ASP A 63 -4.25 19.82 -6.91
N ASN A 64 -4.24 19.01 -5.85
CA ASN A 64 -5.45 18.57 -5.16
C ASN A 64 -6.02 19.69 -4.28
N ASN A 65 -7.34 19.83 -4.32
CA ASN A 65 -8.08 20.77 -3.46
C ASN A 65 -9.43 20.16 -3.03
N PRO A 66 -9.59 19.73 -1.77
CA PRO A 66 -8.58 19.76 -0.69
C PRO A 66 -7.39 18.84 -0.96
N TYR A 67 -6.29 19.09 -0.27
CA TYR A 67 -5.12 18.20 -0.30
C TYR A 67 -5.46 16.80 0.21
N ILE A 68 -4.77 15.79 -0.34
CA ILE A 68 -4.97 14.40 0.01
C ILE A 68 -3.83 13.94 0.91
N ILE A 69 -4.15 13.54 2.12
CA ILE A 69 -3.18 12.98 3.07
C ILE A 69 -3.02 11.48 2.85
N THR A 70 -4.12 10.77 2.59
CA THR A 70 -4.11 9.31 2.52
C THR A 70 -4.59 8.79 1.16
N TYR A 71 -3.77 7.93 0.57
CA TYR A 71 -4.05 7.18 -0.66
C TYR A 71 -4.21 5.71 -0.33
N TYR A 72 -5.15 5.03 -0.99
CA TYR A 72 -5.46 3.64 -0.68
C TYR A 72 -5.17 2.73 -1.88
N PHE A 73 -4.63 1.55 -1.59
CA PHE A 73 -4.26 0.54 -2.58
C PHE A 73 -4.71 -0.83 -2.11
N GLU A 74 -5.25 -1.65 -3.02
CA GLU A 74 -5.59 -3.03 -2.70
C GLU A 74 -5.42 -3.94 -3.90
N ARG A 75 -5.13 -5.21 -3.62
CA ARG A 75 -5.16 -6.29 -4.59
C ARG A 75 -5.46 -7.61 -3.94
N GLU A 76 -5.91 -8.55 -4.75
CA GLU A 76 -6.11 -9.93 -4.35
C GLU A 76 -4.96 -10.81 -4.83
N PHE A 77 -4.68 -11.85 -4.06
CA PHE A 77 -3.73 -12.91 -4.40
C PHE A 77 -4.24 -14.24 -3.85
N THR A 78 -3.72 -15.35 -4.37
CA THR A 78 -4.16 -16.69 -3.95
C THR A 78 -3.02 -17.48 -3.33
N LEU A 79 -3.35 -18.23 -2.27
CA LEU A 79 -2.48 -19.22 -1.66
C LEU A 79 -3.14 -20.61 -1.75
N THR A 80 -2.41 -21.61 -2.18
CA THR A 80 -2.86 -22.98 -2.02
C THR A 80 -2.77 -23.39 -0.56
N ALA A 81 -3.52 -24.42 -0.16
CA ALA A 81 -3.42 -24.96 1.20
C ALA A 81 -2.00 -25.44 1.54
N GLN A 82 -1.26 -25.94 0.54
CA GLN A 82 0.12 -26.36 0.70
C GLN A 82 1.05 -25.16 0.93
N GLN A 83 0.94 -24.10 0.11
CA GLN A 83 1.74 -22.88 0.29
C GLN A 83 1.51 -22.26 1.67
N LEU A 84 0.25 -22.20 2.12
CA LEU A 84 -0.07 -21.68 3.45
C LEU A 84 0.50 -22.55 4.58
N ALA A 85 0.44 -23.87 4.44
CA ALA A 85 0.98 -24.80 5.44
C ALA A 85 2.52 -24.78 5.53
N GLU A 86 3.19 -24.37 4.46
CA GLU A 86 4.66 -24.27 4.36
C GLU A 86 5.16 -22.82 4.58
N LEU A 87 4.27 -21.89 4.87
CA LEU A 87 4.60 -20.47 5.02
C LEU A 87 5.15 -20.19 6.42
N ASP A 88 6.45 -19.99 6.52
CA ASP A 88 7.13 -19.62 7.77
C ASP A 88 7.20 -18.09 7.95
N SER A 89 7.28 -17.34 6.86
CA SER A 89 7.42 -15.88 6.86
C SER A 89 6.93 -15.30 5.54
N LEU A 90 6.34 -14.11 5.60
CA LEU A 90 5.92 -13.34 4.43
C LEU A 90 6.70 -12.03 4.38
N GLN A 91 7.59 -11.91 3.38
CA GLN A 91 8.42 -10.73 3.20
C GLN A 91 7.86 -9.83 2.11
N VAL A 92 7.81 -8.53 2.39
CA VAL A 92 7.50 -7.49 1.42
C VAL A 92 8.74 -6.66 1.12
N ILE A 93 9.00 -6.41 -0.17
CA ILE A 93 9.92 -5.36 -0.62
C ILE A 93 9.06 -4.21 -1.10
N HIS A 94 9.34 -3.02 -0.63
CA HIS A 94 8.50 -1.86 -0.89
C HIS A 94 9.30 -0.60 -1.22
N GLN A 95 8.66 0.30 -1.95
CA GLN A 95 9.13 1.63 -2.30
C GLN A 95 7.97 2.58 -2.00
N ILE A 96 8.03 3.27 -0.87
CA ILE A 96 6.92 4.05 -0.29
C ILE A 96 7.41 5.43 0.11
N ASP A 97 6.60 6.43 -0.16
CA ASP A 97 6.71 7.82 0.23
C ASP A 97 5.35 8.33 0.71
N ASP A 98 5.16 8.83 1.96
CA ASP A 98 6.11 8.93 3.08
C ASP A 98 5.97 7.76 4.06
N GLY A 99 4.78 7.41 4.48
CA GLY A 99 4.46 6.37 5.46
C GLY A 99 3.36 5.44 4.96
N ALA A 100 3.24 4.23 5.55
CA ALA A 100 2.19 3.31 5.16
C ALA A 100 1.77 2.35 6.29
N ALA A 101 0.52 1.89 6.20
CA ALA A 101 0.05 0.72 6.92
C ALA A 101 -0.38 -0.36 5.93
N ILE A 102 0.07 -1.58 6.16
CA ILE A 102 -0.17 -2.76 5.31
C ILE A 102 -1.04 -3.75 6.06
N TYR A 103 -2.09 -4.22 5.40
CA TYR A 103 -3.09 -5.14 5.96
C TYR A 103 -3.16 -6.43 5.14
N LEU A 104 -3.32 -7.57 5.83
CA LEU A 104 -3.66 -8.86 5.23
C LEU A 104 -5.08 -9.23 5.68
N ASN A 105 -5.99 -9.37 4.74
CA ASN A 105 -7.41 -9.68 5.02
C ASN A 105 -8.04 -8.77 6.10
N GLY A 106 -7.63 -7.49 6.13
CA GLY A 106 -8.12 -6.48 7.09
C GLY A 106 -7.40 -6.45 8.44
N VAL A 107 -6.41 -7.32 8.66
CA VAL A 107 -5.56 -7.30 9.86
C VAL A 107 -4.27 -6.54 9.57
N GLU A 108 -3.96 -5.51 10.38
CA GLU A 108 -2.73 -4.75 10.23
C GLU A 108 -1.50 -5.65 10.42
N ALA A 109 -0.71 -5.78 9.36
CA ALA A 109 0.48 -6.63 9.34
C ALA A 109 1.78 -5.83 9.55
N ARG A 110 1.81 -4.59 9.09
CA ARG A 110 3.00 -3.75 9.19
C ARG A 110 2.64 -2.28 9.14
N ARG A 111 3.35 -1.50 9.96
CA ARG A 111 3.30 -0.05 9.94
C ARG A 111 4.70 0.50 9.66
N ILE A 112 4.80 1.48 8.75
CA ILE A 112 6.04 2.09 8.26
C ILE A 112 5.90 3.59 8.42
N ASN A 113 6.79 4.22 9.17
CA ASN A 113 6.87 5.68 9.34
C ASN A 113 5.52 6.35 9.73
N LEU A 114 4.68 5.65 10.49
CA LEU A 114 3.41 6.15 11.00
C LEU A 114 3.37 6.13 12.53
N PRO A 115 2.58 7.01 13.18
CA PRO A 115 2.45 7.02 14.63
C PRO A 115 1.81 5.74 15.17
N GLU A 116 2.05 5.45 16.45
CA GLU A 116 1.35 4.40 17.16
C GLU A 116 -0.13 4.77 17.43
N GLY A 117 -0.94 3.77 17.76
CA GLY A 117 -2.37 3.95 18.06
C GLY A 117 -3.25 3.93 16.80
N THR A 118 -4.43 4.51 16.92
CA THR A 118 -5.40 4.54 15.81
C THR A 118 -4.96 5.54 14.76
N ILE A 119 -4.91 5.12 13.50
CA ILE A 119 -4.71 5.97 12.33
C ILE A 119 -6.03 6.16 11.58
N GLY A 120 -6.12 7.24 10.86
CA GLY A 120 -7.28 7.58 10.03
C GLY A 120 -6.87 8.43 8.84
N PRO A 121 -7.82 8.85 8.00
CA PRO A 121 -7.54 9.51 6.72
C PRO A 121 -6.68 10.77 6.81
N GLU A 122 -6.72 11.47 7.94
CA GLU A 122 -5.96 12.70 8.19
C GLU A 122 -4.65 12.46 8.98
N THR A 123 -4.33 11.21 9.29
CA THR A 123 -3.08 10.89 9.98
C THR A 123 -1.90 11.11 9.04
N THR A 124 -0.94 11.93 9.46
CA THR A 124 0.29 12.17 8.70
C THR A 124 1.39 11.21 9.08
N SER A 125 2.36 11.00 8.18
CA SER A 125 3.57 10.26 8.52
C SER A 125 4.42 11.00 9.54
N LEU A 126 5.32 10.27 10.22
CA LEU A 126 6.19 10.83 11.26
C LEU A 126 7.32 11.70 10.68
N ASN A 127 7.81 11.32 9.51
CA ASN A 127 8.93 11.98 8.85
C ASN A 127 8.70 11.99 7.34
N SER A 128 9.24 13.01 6.66
CA SER A 128 9.28 13.03 5.21
C SER A 128 10.30 12.03 4.66
N VAL A 129 10.00 11.47 3.50
CA VAL A 129 10.87 10.62 2.71
C VAL A 129 11.19 11.37 1.41
N ASN A 130 12.43 11.76 1.17
CA ASN A 130 12.77 12.59 0.01
C ASN A 130 12.92 11.80 -1.30
N ASN A 131 13.22 10.52 -1.23
CA ASN A 131 13.32 9.63 -2.39
C ASN A 131 12.99 8.23 -1.87
N ALA A 132 11.88 7.69 -2.28
CA ALA A 132 11.43 6.36 -1.87
C ALA A 132 12.45 5.29 -2.28
N ALA A 133 13.30 4.87 -1.35
CA ALA A 133 14.25 3.80 -1.57
C ALA A 133 13.58 2.43 -1.37
N LEU A 134 14.10 1.41 -2.04
CA LEU A 134 13.69 0.03 -1.78
C LEU A 134 14.05 -0.37 -0.34
N GLN A 135 13.06 -0.85 0.37
CA GLN A 135 13.19 -1.39 1.72
C GLN A 135 12.50 -2.74 1.83
N SER A 136 12.85 -3.49 2.87
CA SER A 136 12.29 -4.81 3.14
C SER A 136 11.67 -4.83 4.53
N SER A 137 10.50 -5.48 4.64
CA SER A 137 9.79 -5.69 5.90
C SER A 137 9.16 -7.07 5.91
N THR A 138 8.80 -7.58 7.10
CA THR A 138 7.99 -8.80 7.23
C THR A 138 6.56 -8.45 7.61
N LEU A 139 5.62 -9.29 7.15
CA LEU A 139 4.20 -9.22 7.47
C LEU A 139 3.77 -10.33 8.44
N ASP A 140 4.72 -10.87 9.19
CA ASP A 140 4.56 -12.09 9.99
C ASP A 140 3.54 -11.94 11.13
N SER A 141 3.26 -10.70 11.57
CA SER A 141 2.27 -10.43 12.62
C SER A 141 0.82 -10.74 12.20
N ALA A 142 0.54 -10.89 10.92
CA ALA A 142 -0.79 -11.15 10.38
C ALA A 142 -0.88 -12.46 9.56
N LEU A 143 0.07 -13.38 9.68
CA LEU A 143 0.02 -14.67 8.96
C LEU A 143 -1.23 -15.48 9.30
N ASP A 144 -1.70 -15.40 10.54
CA ASP A 144 -2.93 -16.09 10.99
C ASP A 144 -4.22 -15.57 10.31
N ALA A 145 -4.16 -14.42 9.66
CA ALA A 145 -5.27 -13.88 8.89
C ALA A 145 -5.38 -14.48 7.48
N LEU A 146 -4.34 -15.17 7.01
CA LEU A 146 -4.31 -15.79 5.69
C LEU A 146 -5.13 -17.07 5.64
N VAL A 147 -5.75 -17.33 4.48
CA VAL A 147 -6.57 -18.51 4.24
C VAL A 147 -6.16 -19.22 2.95
N PRO A 148 -6.42 -20.52 2.81
CA PRO A 148 -6.31 -21.18 1.52
C PRO A 148 -7.31 -20.56 0.52
N GLY A 149 -6.86 -20.27 -0.68
CA GLY A 149 -7.65 -19.60 -1.70
C GLY A 149 -7.38 -18.10 -1.78
N LEU A 150 -8.42 -17.30 -1.93
CA LEU A 150 -8.33 -15.87 -2.15
C LEU A 150 -7.98 -15.11 -0.87
N ASN A 151 -6.94 -14.30 -0.94
CA ASN A 151 -6.53 -13.35 0.11
C ASN A 151 -6.44 -11.95 -0.48
N ARG A 152 -6.44 -10.94 0.37
CA ARG A 152 -6.26 -9.54 -0.03
C ARG A 152 -5.17 -8.89 0.80
N ILE A 153 -4.33 -8.13 0.12
CA ILE A 153 -3.44 -7.13 0.70
C ILE A 153 -4.01 -5.75 0.43
N SER A 154 -4.10 -4.94 1.46
CA SER A 154 -4.55 -3.55 1.39
C SER A 154 -3.48 -2.66 2.02
N VAL A 155 -3.26 -1.48 1.45
CA VAL A 155 -2.25 -0.53 1.91
C VAL A 155 -2.83 0.87 1.89
N GLU A 156 -2.66 1.61 2.97
CA GLU A 156 -2.84 3.05 2.99
C GLU A 156 -1.48 3.73 3.05
N VAL A 157 -1.26 4.71 2.19
CA VAL A 157 -0.05 5.52 2.14
C VAL A 157 -0.39 6.93 2.57
N HIS A 158 0.36 7.44 3.54
CA HIS A 158 0.12 8.71 4.20
C HIS A 158 1.22 9.71 3.90
N GLN A 159 0.84 10.90 3.50
CA GLN A 159 1.71 12.05 3.34
C GLN A 159 2.19 12.59 4.69
N VAL A 160 3.35 13.22 4.73
CA VAL A 160 3.86 13.90 5.93
C VAL A 160 3.09 15.19 6.22
N SER A 161 2.51 15.81 5.20
CA SER A 161 1.73 17.04 5.31
C SER A 161 0.83 17.24 4.09
N ASP A 162 -0.07 18.22 4.19
CA ASP A 162 -0.90 18.71 3.08
C ASP A 162 -0.10 19.40 1.95
N GLY A 163 1.16 19.71 2.20
CA GLY A 163 2.06 20.33 1.22
C GLY A 163 3.03 19.37 0.54
N SER A 164 2.88 18.04 0.73
CA SER A 164 3.75 17.04 0.07
C SER A 164 3.69 17.17 -1.44
N SER A 165 4.87 17.03 -2.06
CA SER A 165 5.08 17.26 -3.50
C SER A 165 5.04 15.99 -4.34
N ASP A 166 4.97 14.84 -3.70
CA ASP A 166 5.16 13.51 -4.28
C ASP A 166 4.35 12.46 -3.51
N ILE A 167 4.15 11.34 -4.10
CA ILE A 167 3.53 10.14 -3.53
C ILE A 167 4.07 8.93 -4.28
N VAL A 168 4.57 7.94 -3.59
CA VAL A 168 5.08 6.71 -4.21
C VAL A 168 4.54 5.49 -3.49
N PHE A 169 3.99 4.57 -4.27
CA PHE A 169 3.58 3.25 -3.81
C PHE A 169 4.10 2.19 -4.77
N GLY A 170 4.96 1.32 -4.30
CA GLY A 170 5.41 0.13 -4.99
C GLY A 170 5.63 -1.02 -4.02
N LEU A 171 5.20 -2.24 -4.38
CA LEU A 171 5.26 -3.40 -3.50
C LEU A 171 5.42 -4.70 -4.29
N LEU A 172 6.33 -5.56 -3.79
CA LEU A 172 6.57 -6.94 -4.21
C LEU A 172 6.35 -7.85 -2.99
N LEU A 173 5.65 -8.98 -3.17
CA LEU A 173 5.34 -9.97 -2.13
C LEU A 173 5.74 -11.38 -2.56
#